data_f22b590636a0d09bc14cd6f99208a545
#
_entry.id   f22b590636a0d09bc14cd6f99208a545
#
_cell.length_a   1.000
_cell.length_b   1.000
_cell.length_c   1.000
_cell.angle_alpha   90.00
_cell.angle_beta   90.00
_cell.angle_gamma   90.00
#
_symmetry.space_group_name_H-M   'P 1'
#
loop_
_entity.id
_entity.type
_entity.pdbx_description
1 polymer ?
#
loop_
_entity_poly.entity_id
_entity_poly.type
_entity_poly.pdbx_seq_one_letter_code
_entity_poly.pdbx_strand_id
1 'polypeptide(L)'
;TYTIVLTKFDDTMKDVLFMDEFDVDGNPDPTKWVLCQKAGSDWNDEMSESYDQAYVKDGRLILKAEKIGDEYKAGGIETQGKFDFTFGRVEVKAKITSYPNGAFPAIWMMPKKYIYDGWPNCGEIDIMEHVKQESVIHHTIHTHYTYDLNIKDPSNTAQVTCNYQDWNIYALE
;
A
#
# COMPACT_ATOMS: atom_id res chain seq x y z
N THR A 1 8.47 -14.82 -1.08
CA THR A 1 8.86 -13.41 -1.20
C THR A 1 8.03 -12.76 -2.28
N TYR A 2 7.33 -11.69 -1.99
CA TYR A 2 6.75 -10.84 -3.01
C TYR A 2 7.41 -9.45 -2.96
N THR A 3 7.38 -8.75 -4.06
CA THR A 3 8.01 -7.44 -4.16
C THR A 3 7.05 -6.49 -4.85
N ILE A 4 6.70 -5.40 -4.17
CA ILE A 4 6.09 -4.23 -4.79
C ILE A 4 7.24 -3.32 -5.21
N VAL A 5 7.22 -2.87 -6.43
CA VAL A 5 8.29 -2.04 -6.98
C VAL A 5 7.68 -0.78 -7.57
N LEU A 6 8.15 0.37 -7.14
CA LEU A 6 7.80 1.68 -7.67
C LEU A 6 8.89 2.14 -8.62
N THR A 7 8.55 2.78 -9.72
CA THR A 7 9.52 3.30 -10.68
C THR A 7 9.07 4.65 -11.25
N LYS A 8 10.01 5.29 -11.91
CA LYS A 8 10.01 6.64 -12.46
C LYS A 8 8.78 7.00 -13.31
N PHE A 9 8.27 8.21 -13.10
CA PHE A 9 7.18 8.83 -13.87
C PHE A 9 7.70 9.67 -15.05
N ASP A 10 6.79 10.00 -15.96
CA ASP A 10 7.05 10.90 -17.08
C ASP A 10 7.21 12.36 -16.58
N ASP A 11 8.24 13.05 -17.05
CA ASP A 11 8.58 14.44 -16.70
C ASP A 11 7.51 15.50 -17.10
N THR A 12 6.36 15.06 -17.62
CA THR A 12 5.26 15.94 -18.03
C THR A 12 4.29 16.33 -16.90
N MET A 13 4.44 15.74 -15.71
CA MET A 13 3.57 16.01 -14.56
C MET A 13 3.80 17.42 -14.03
N LYS A 14 2.74 18.22 -14.02
CA LYS A 14 2.71 19.54 -13.37
C LYS A 14 2.24 19.40 -11.93
N ASP A 15 2.80 20.23 -11.04
CA ASP A 15 2.36 20.35 -9.64
C ASP A 15 2.50 19.07 -8.81
N VAL A 16 3.64 18.39 -8.93
CA VAL A 16 3.95 17.21 -8.10
C VAL A 16 4.18 17.65 -6.66
N LEU A 17 3.32 17.20 -5.75
CA LEU A 17 3.40 17.47 -4.31
C LEU A 17 4.34 16.52 -3.56
N PHE A 18 4.40 15.27 -4.02
CA PHE A 18 5.22 14.22 -3.42
C PHE A 18 5.66 13.24 -4.50
N MET A 19 6.93 12.87 -4.47
CA MET A 19 7.50 11.88 -5.38
C MET A 19 8.65 11.15 -4.71
N ASP A 20 8.76 9.85 -4.95
CA ASP A 20 9.94 9.07 -4.62
C ASP A 20 10.24 8.07 -5.74
N GLU A 21 11.41 8.19 -6.33
CA GLU A 21 11.90 7.33 -7.41
C GLU A 21 12.74 6.16 -6.88
N PHE A 22 13.01 6.15 -5.57
CA PHE A 22 13.82 5.13 -4.89
C PHE A 22 15.20 4.93 -5.52
N ASP A 23 15.88 6.03 -5.90
CA ASP A 23 17.15 6.00 -6.64
C ASP A 23 18.36 5.62 -5.79
N VAL A 24 18.25 5.66 -4.46
CA VAL A 24 19.36 5.43 -3.53
C VAL A 24 19.17 4.10 -2.83
N ASP A 25 20.06 3.15 -3.09
CA ASP A 25 20.04 1.84 -2.43
C ASP A 25 20.20 1.96 -0.91
N GLY A 26 19.50 1.12 -0.18
CA GLY A 26 19.51 1.07 1.28
C GLY A 26 18.13 1.26 1.90
N ASN A 27 18.06 2.03 2.97
CA ASN A 27 16.78 2.33 3.62
C ASN A 27 15.98 3.34 2.79
N PRO A 28 14.65 3.24 2.75
CA PRO A 28 13.80 4.30 2.20
C PRO A 28 14.11 5.66 2.84
N ASP A 29 13.98 6.75 2.09
CA ASP A 29 14.27 8.10 2.57
C ASP A 29 13.48 8.43 3.85
N PRO A 30 14.14 8.61 5.00
CA PRO A 30 13.46 8.84 6.29
C PRO A 30 12.77 10.20 6.38
N THR A 31 13.00 11.10 5.43
CA THR A 31 12.25 12.36 5.34
C THR A 31 10.88 12.18 4.73
N LYS A 32 10.67 11.09 3.98
CA LYS A 32 9.44 10.75 3.27
C LYS A 32 8.68 9.59 3.92
N TRP A 33 9.41 8.60 4.47
CA TRP A 33 8.86 7.32 4.87
C TRP A 33 9.20 6.94 6.30
N VAL A 34 8.31 6.21 6.93
CA VAL A 34 8.55 5.45 8.16
C VAL A 34 8.16 3.99 7.92
N LEU A 35 8.73 3.07 8.69
CA LEU A 35 8.30 1.67 8.67
C LEU A 35 6.91 1.55 9.31
N CYS A 36 6.04 0.75 8.71
CA CYS A 36 4.78 0.34 9.34
C CYS A 36 5.08 -0.39 10.65
N GLN A 37 4.36 -0.01 11.70
CA GLN A 37 4.57 -0.55 13.04
C GLN A 37 3.77 -1.83 13.24
N LYS A 38 4.34 -2.78 14.00
CA LYS A 38 3.62 -3.97 14.45
C LYS A 38 2.54 -3.58 15.45
N ALA A 39 1.33 -4.10 15.25
CA ALA A 39 0.22 -3.91 16.18
C ALA A 39 -0.76 -5.09 16.11
N GLY A 40 -1.93 -4.97 16.71
CA GLY A 40 -2.90 -6.07 16.85
C GLY A 40 -3.99 -6.12 15.79
N SER A 41 -3.84 -5.44 14.66
CA SER A 41 -4.78 -5.55 13.54
C SER A 41 -4.27 -6.56 12.52
N ASP A 42 -5.16 -7.21 11.79
CA ASP A 42 -4.82 -8.27 10.82
C ASP A 42 -3.80 -7.82 9.77
N TRP A 43 -3.78 -6.52 9.41
CA TRP A 43 -2.84 -5.99 8.43
C TRP A 43 -1.43 -5.72 8.98
N ASN A 44 -1.27 -5.55 10.32
CA ASN A 44 0.01 -5.15 10.90
C ASN A 44 0.54 -6.06 12.02
N ASP A 45 -0.13 -7.15 12.33
CA ASP A 45 0.31 -8.12 13.34
C ASP A 45 1.60 -8.87 12.96
N GLU A 46 1.90 -8.94 11.65
CA GLU A 46 3.11 -9.55 11.11
C GLU A 46 4.14 -8.52 10.58
N MET A 47 3.94 -7.22 10.85
CA MET A 47 4.92 -6.20 10.46
C MET A 47 6.23 -6.39 11.20
N SER A 48 7.34 -6.39 10.45
CA SER A 48 8.67 -6.70 10.99
C SER A 48 9.35 -5.51 11.66
N GLU A 49 8.93 -4.28 11.34
CA GLU A 49 9.59 -3.04 11.74
C GLU A 49 11.09 -3.03 11.34
N SER A 50 11.44 -3.73 10.27
CA SER A 50 12.82 -3.93 9.84
C SER A 50 13.04 -3.57 8.37
N TYR A 51 14.16 -2.96 8.10
CA TYR A 51 14.64 -2.72 6.74
C TYR A 51 15.06 -4.00 6.00
N ASP A 52 15.13 -5.15 6.66
CA ASP A 52 15.32 -6.44 5.99
C ASP A 52 14.11 -6.84 5.14
N GLN A 53 12.92 -6.33 5.48
CA GLN A 53 11.68 -6.57 4.75
C GLN A 53 11.19 -5.35 3.95
N ALA A 54 11.76 -4.14 4.18
CA ALA A 54 11.39 -2.92 3.47
C ALA A 54 12.66 -2.10 3.14
N TYR A 55 13.14 -2.19 1.91
CA TYR A 55 14.41 -1.57 1.50
C TYR A 55 14.40 -1.14 0.04
N VAL A 56 15.35 -0.29 -0.33
CA VAL A 56 15.58 0.15 -1.72
C VAL A 56 16.76 -0.62 -2.30
N LYS A 57 16.59 -1.15 -3.49
CA LYS A 57 17.65 -1.79 -4.25
C LYS A 57 17.44 -1.68 -5.75
N ASP A 58 18.50 -1.36 -6.47
CA ASP A 58 18.52 -1.22 -7.94
C ASP A 58 17.43 -0.25 -8.45
N GLY A 59 17.28 0.91 -7.80
CA GLY A 59 16.29 1.92 -8.13
C GLY A 59 14.84 1.48 -7.86
N ARG A 60 14.60 0.70 -6.80
CA ARG A 60 13.28 0.14 -6.50
C ARG A 60 13.07 -0.04 -5.01
N LEU A 61 11.90 0.34 -4.54
CA LEU A 61 11.42 -0.11 -3.24
C LEU A 61 11.05 -1.60 -3.30
N ILE A 62 11.54 -2.36 -2.35
CA ILE A 62 11.23 -3.77 -2.16
C ILE A 62 10.51 -3.94 -0.83
N LEU A 63 9.26 -4.37 -0.89
CA LEU A 63 8.50 -4.81 0.27
C LEU A 63 8.38 -6.33 0.21
N LYS A 64 8.85 -7.00 1.24
CA LYS A 64 8.98 -8.46 1.29
C LYS A 64 8.18 -9.03 2.44
N ALA A 65 7.44 -10.11 2.19
CA ALA A 65 6.93 -10.96 3.26
C ALA A 65 7.57 -12.33 3.16
N GLU A 66 7.97 -12.87 4.29
CA GLU A 66 8.65 -14.17 4.38
C GLU A 66 8.38 -14.87 5.71
N LYS A 67 8.52 -16.18 5.70
CA LYS A 67 8.54 -16.98 6.93
C LYS A 67 9.97 -17.19 7.37
N ILE A 68 10.30 -16.83 8.61
CA ILE A 68 11.60 -17.02 9.24
C ILE A 68 11.40 -17.87 10.50
N GLY A 69 11.84 -19.11 10.46
CA GLY A 69 11.49 -20.08 11.50
C GLY A 69 9.97 -20.34 11.49
N ASP A 70 9.34 -20.10 12.62
CA ASP A 70 7.88 -20.24 12.77
C ASP A 70 7.11 -18.91 12.66
N GLU A 71 7.82 -17.79 12.52
CA GLU A 71 7.24 -16.45 12.43
C GLU A 71 7.08 -15.98 10.99
N TYR A 72 5.99 -15.28 10.70
CA TYR A 72 5.84 -14.48 9.48
C TYR A 72 6.35 -13.06 9.73
N LYS A 73 6.99 -12.47 8.72
CA LYS A 73 7.49 -11.10 8.76
C LYS A 73 7.14 -10.40 7.45
N ALA A 74 6.48 -9.27 7.56
CA ALA A 74 6.07 -8.45 6.42
C ALA A 74 6.72 -7.06 6.47
N GLY A 75 7.11 -6.54 5.32
CA GLY A 75 7.62 -5.18 5.16
C GLY A 75 6.51 -4.24 4.71
N GLY A 76 6.45 -3.06 5.31
CA GLY A 76 5.58 -1.97 4.92
C GLY A 76 6.21 -0.62 5.23
N ILE A 77 5.90 0.38 4.42
CA ILE A 77 6.27 1.78 4.66
C ILE A 77 5.05 2.68 4.52
N GLU A 78 5.06 3.79 5.23
CA GLU A 78 3.99 4.77 5.20
C GLU A 78 4.53 6.20 5.33
N THR A 79 3.72 7.17 4.91
CA THR A 79 4.05 8.60 5.00
C THR A 79 3.58 9.24 6.30
N GLN A 80 3.22 8.47 7.31
CA GLN A 80 2.68 8.97 8.57
C GLN A 80 3.62 10.00 9.21
N GLY A 81 3.09 11.19 9.49
CA GLY A 81 3.86 12.29 10.07
C GLY A 81 4.87 12.95 9.12
N LYS A 82 4.94 12.54 7.87
CA LYS A 82 5.84 13.09 6.84
C LYS A 82 5.10 13.84 5.76
N PHE A 83 4.08 13.23 5.16
CA PHE A 83 3.31 13.81 4.08
C PHE A 83 1.84 13.42 4.17
N ASP A 84 0.97 14.37 3.90
CA ASP A 84 -0.48 14.19 3.75
C ASP A 84 -1.03 15.21 2.74
N PHE A 85 -2.17 14.89 2.14
CA PHE A 85 -2.85 15.78 1.21
C PHE A 85 -4.37 15.59 1.29
N THR A 86 -5.14 16.47 0.66
CA THR A 86 -6.60 16.42 0.69
C THR A 86 -7.20 16.12 -0.68
N PHE A 87 -6.64 16.67 -1.73
CA PHE A 87 -7.10 16.49 -3.10
C PHE A 87 -5.91 16.27 -4.03
N GLY A 88 -6.14 15.49 -5.07
CA GLY A 88 -5.15 15.22 -6.09
C GLY A 88 -5.22 13.80 -6.60
N ARG A 89 -4.23 13.46 -7.39
CA ARG A 89 -4.06 12.13 -7.97
C ARG A 89 -2.87 11.42 -7.35
N VAL A 90 -3.07 10.18 -6.96
CA VAL A 90 -2.00 9.26 -6.52
C VAL A 90 -1.73 8.26 -7.63
N GLU A 91 -0.48 8.05 -7.96
CA GLU A 91 -0.05 6.99 -8.87
C GLU A 91 1.09 6.20 -8.25
N VAL A 92 0.97 4.89 -8.32
CA VAL A 92 1.99 3.96 -7.84
C VAL A 92 2.27 2.94 -8.93
N LYS A 93 3.49 2.91 -9.48
CA LYS A 93 3.91 1.90 -10.43
C LYS A 93 4.50 0.71 -9.67
N ALA A 94 3.81 -0.42 -9.70
CA ALA A 94 4.17 -1.59 -8.91
C ALA A 94 3.95 -2.91 -9.67
N LYS A 95 4.59 -3.97 -9.17
CA LYS A 95 4.32 -5.36 -9.53
C LYS A 95 4.46 -6.28 -8.32
N ILE A 96 3.76 -7.39 -8.33
CA ILE A 96 3.84 -8.43 -7.30
C ILE A 96 4.59 -9.61 -7.91
N THR A 97 5.85 -9.82 -7.52
CA THR A 97 6.71 -10.82 -8.18
C THR A 97 6.44 -12.26 -7.75
N SER A 98 5.87 -12.46 -6.57
CA SER A 98 5.51 -13.76 -6.02
C SER A 98 4.34 -13.60 -5.08
N TYR A 99 3.42 -14.56 -5.10
CA TYR A 99 2.21 -14.51 -4.30
C TYR A 99 1.97 -15.86 -3.60
N PRO A 100 2.55 -16.09 -2.43
CA PRO A 100 2.26 -17.28 -1.63
C PRO A 100 0.86 -17.19 -0.99
N ASN A 101 0.30 -18.34 -0.62
CA ASN A 101 -0.97 -18.38 0.12
C ASN A 101 -0.87 -17.55 1.40
N GLY A 102 -1.88 -16.72 1.66
CA GLY A 102 -1.95 -15.83 2.82
C GLY A 102 -1.27 -14.48 2.61
N ALA A 103 -0.61 -14.23 1.47
CA ALA A 103 -0.13 -12.90 1.16
C ALA A 103 -1.30 -11.94 0.86
N PHE A 104 -1.15 -10.69 1.30
CA PHE A 104 -2.14 -9.63 1.08
C PHE A 104 -1.43 -8.30 0.84
N PRO A 105 -0.78 -8.13 -0.32
CA PRO A 105 -0.17 -6.86 -0.66
C PRO A 105 -1.24 -5.80 -0.95
N ALA A 106 -1.00 -4.58 -0.45
CA ALA A 106 -1.91 -3.46 -0.61
C ALA A 106 -1.16 -2.14 -0.84
N ILE A 107 -1.82 -1.23 -1.55
CA ILE A 107 -1.50 0.19 -1.69
C ILE A 107 -2.76 0.93 -1.28
N TRP A 108 -2.69 1.66 -0.19
CA TRP A 108 -3.88 2.21 0.46
C TRP A 108 -3.59 3.49 1.23
N MET A 109 -4.63 4.16 1.67
CA MET A 109 -4.55 5.44 2.37
C MET A 109 -5.43 5.45 3.61
N MET A 110 -4.86 6.00 4.69
CA MET A 110 -5.55 6.31 5.92
C MET A 110 -5.57 7.81 6.18
N PRO A 111 -6.55 8.34 6.90
CA PRO A 111 -6.58 9.75 7.24
C PRO A 111 -5.45 10.12 8.20
N LYS A 112 -4.90 11.31 8.05
CA LYS A 112 -3.88 11.87 8.96
C LYS A 112 -4.29 11.84 10.43
N LYS A 113 -5.59 12.00 10.68
CA LYS A 113 -6.17 11.99 12.02
C LYS A 113 -7.38 11.07 12.07
N TYR A 114 -7.41 10.20 13.04
CA TYR A 114 -8.56 9.34 13.35
C TYR A 114 -9.62 10.17 14.08
N ILE A 115 -10.35 10.99 13.32
CA ILE A 115 -11.54 11.68 13.80
C ILE A 115 -12.77 10.76 13.62
N TYR A 116 -13.91 11.12 14.19
CA TYR A 116 -15.15 10.34 14.08
C TYR A 116 -15.06 8.93 14.71
N ASP A 117 -14.43 8.81 15.87
CA ASP A 117 -14.32 7.58 16.66
C ASP A 117 -13.49 6.43 16.01
N GLY A 118 -12.57 6.78 15.10
CA GLY A 118 -11.64 5.83 14.52
C GLY A 118 -12.18 5.10 13.29
N TRP A 119 -11.59 3.95 12.99
CA TRP A 119 -11.99 3.10 11.86
C TRP A 119 -13.29 2.33 12.18
N PRO A 120 -14.23 2.16 11.24
CA PRO A 120 -14.17 2.62 9.83
C PRO A 120 -14.71 4.05 9.63
N ASN A 121 -15.11 4.75 10.71
CA ASN A 121 -15.76 6.07 10.63
C ASN A 121 -14.82 7.14 10.05
N CYS A 122 -13.52 7.01 10.31
CA CYS A 122 -12.51 7.94 9.79
C CYS A 122 -12.24 7.78 8.30
N GLY A 123 -12.70 6.69 7.68
CA GLY A 123 -12.48 6.36 6.28
C GLY A 123 -11.17 5.62 6.02
N GLU A 124 -11.14 4.86 4.90
CA GLU A 124 -9.98 4.18 4.34
C GLU A 124 -10.18 4.08 2.83
N ILE A 125 -9.14 4.24 2.05
CA ILE A 125 -9.19 4.13 0.59
C ILE A 125 -8.11 3.17 0.13
N ASP A 126 -8.52 2.07 -0.46
CA ASP A 126 -7.65 1.03 -0.99
C ASP A 126 -7.49 1.22 -2.49
N ILE A 127 -6.32 1.71 -2.90
CA ILE A 127 -5.99 1.92 -4.31
C ILE A 127 -5.70 0.59 -4.98
N MET A 128 -5.12 -0.36 -4.28
CA MET A 128 -4.83 -1.70 -4.75
C MET A 128 -4.80 -2.67 -3.59
N GLU A 129 -5.59 -3.70 -3.68
CA GLU A 129 -5.50 -4.88 -2.84
C GLU A 129 -5.48 -6.14 -3.71
N HIS A 130 -4.57 -7.07 -3.40
CA HIS A 130 -4.55 -8.37 -4.04
C HIS A 130 -4.78 -9.45 -2.99
N VAL A 131 -5.95 -10.06 -3.06
CA VAL A 131 -6.43 -11.08 -2.12
C VAL A 131 -6.54 -12.41 -2.86
N LYS A 132 -6.01 -13.48 -2.29
CA LYS A 132 -6.00 -14.80 -2.89
C LYS A 132 -5.13 -14.88 -4.16
N GLN A 133 -5.11 -16.06 -4.80
CA GLN A 133 -4.36 -16.30 -6.04
C GLN A 133 -5.21 -16.05 -7.29
N GLU A 134 -5.83 -14.88 -7.36
CA GLU A 134 -6.68 -14.48 -8.46
C GLU A 134 -5.98 -13.44 -9.34
N SER A 135 -6.30 -13.38 -10.62
CA SER A 135 -5.83 -12.30 -11.52
C SER A 135 -6.66 -11.02 -11.36
N VAL A 136 -7.12 -10.75 -10.15
CA VAL A 136 -8.03 -9.65 -9.83
C VAL A 136 -7.40 -8.77 -8.77
N ILE A 137 -7.44 -7.48 -9.03
CA ILE A 137 -7.12 -6.42 -8.07
C ILE A 137 -8.43 -5.81 -7.58
N HIS A 138 -8.52 -5.59 -6.29
CA HIS A 138 -9.65 -4.93 -5.65
C HIS A 138 -9.32 -3.47 -5.37
N HIS A 139 -10.32 -2.61 -5.53
CA HIS A 139 -10.32 -1.22 -5.10
C HIS A 139 -11.49 -1.05 -4.14
N THR A 140 -11.26 -0.52 -2.95
CA THR A 140 -12.29 -0.46 -1.92
C THR A 140 -12.28 0.89 -1.21
N ILE A 141 -13.45 1.32 -0.74
CA ILE A 141 -13.60 2.45 0.18
C ILE A 141 -14.33 1.94 1.42
N HIS A 142 -13.68 2.03 2.56
CA HIS A 142 -14.28 1.72 3.85
C HIS A 142 -14.73 3.00 4.55
N THR A 143 -15.98 3.01 4.99
CA THR A 143 -16.60 4.09 5.79
C THR A 143 -17.61 3.49 6.74
N HIS A 144 -18.08 4.26 7.69
CA HIS A 144 -19.23 3.88 8.52
C HIS A 144 -20.41 3.36 7.68
N TYR A 145 -20.75 4.06 6.60
CA TYR A 145 -21.84 3.66 5.70
C TYR A 145 -21.63 2.30 5.07
N THR A 146 -20.44 2.08 4.53
CA THR A 146 -20.15 0.87 3.73
C THR A 146 -19.83 -0.35 4.59
N TYR A 147 -19.29 -0.14 5.79
CA TYR A 147 -18.88 -1.20 6.68
C TYR A 147 -19.91 -1.49 7.77
N ASP A 148 -20.21 -0.52 8.64
CA ASP A 148 -21.11 -0.72 9.77
C ASP A 148 -22.59 -0.80 9.37
N LEU A 149 -23.04 0.11 8.49
CA LEU A 149 -24.44 0.13 8.03
C LEU A 149 -24.67 -0.80 6.83
N ASN A 150 -23.60 -1.34 6.24
CA ASN A 150 -23.66 -2.20 5.05
C ASN A 150 -24.43 -1.59 3.88
N ILE A 151 -24.37 -0.27 3.71
CA ILE A 151 -24.98 0.45 2.58
C ILE A 151 -23.98 0.48 1.44
N LYS A 152 -24.25 -0.26 0.37
CA LYS A 152 -23.37 -0.44 -0.80
C LYS A 152 -24.04 -0.02 -2.12
N ASP A 153 -24.80 1.04 -2.07
CA ASP A 153 -25.38 1.71 -3.21
C ASP A 153 -25.10 3.21 -3.11
N PRO A 154 -24.16 3.75 -3.92
CA PRO A 154 -23.35 3.04 -4.92
C PRO A 154 -22.38 2.01 -4.32
N SER A 155 -21.91 1.09 -5.16
CA SER A 155 -20.90 0.10 -4.73
C SER A 155 -19.65 0.78 -4.18
N ASN A 156 -19.16 0.31 -3.05
CA ASN A 156 -17.91 0.80 -2.44
C ASN A 156 -16.66 0.04 -2.92
N THR A 157 -16.82 -0.95 -3.79
CA THR A 157 -15.73 -1.75 -4.33
C THR A 157 -15.83 -1.90 -5.82
N ALA A 158 -14.69 -1.99 -6.47
CA ALA A 158 -14.52 -2.36 -7.87
C ALA A 158 -13.43 -3.42 -8.00
N GLN A 159 -13.46 -4.16 -9.10
CA GLN A 159 -12.48 -5.20 -9.40
C GLN A 159 -11.97 -5.03 -10.82
N VAL A 160 -10.66 -5.22 -10.99
CA VAL A 160 -10.00 -5.16 -12.30
C VAL A 160 -9.13 -6.39 -12.48
N THR A 161 -9.31 -7.09 -13.60
CA THR A 161 -8.41 -8.18 -13.98
C THR A 161 -7.15 -7.59 -14.58
N CYS A 162 -5.99 -7.95 -14.04
CA CYS A 162 -4.69 -7.56 -14.58
C CYS A 162 -3.65 -8.64 -14.34
N ASN A 163 -2.55 -8.61 -15.11
CA ASN A 163 -1.38 -9.40 -14.79
C ASN A 163 -0.55 -8.64 -13.74
N TYR A 164 -0.83 -8.89 -12.47
CA TYR A 164 -0.16 -8.24 -11.34
C TYR A 164 1.35 -8.56 -11.27
N GLN A 165 1.81 -9.61 -11.96
CA GLN A 165 3.23 -9.96 -12.04
C GLN A 165 4.02 -9.07 -13.00
N ASP A 166 3.34 -8.37 -13.89
CA ASP A 166 3.91 -7.31 -14.71
C ASP A 166 3.79 -5.95 -14.03
N TRP A 167 4.51 -4.97 -14.59
CA TRP A 167 4.42 -3.60 -14.15
C TRP A 167 3.05 -2.99 -14.49
N ASN A 168 2.34 -2.54 -13.46
CA ASN A 168 1.08 -1.81 -13.58
C ASN A 168 1.20 -0.45 -12.90
N ILE A 169 0.40 0.52 -13.33
CA ILE A 169 0.19 1.78 -12.62
C ILE A 169 -1.16 1.67 -11.91
N TYR A 170 -1.13 1.73 -10.61
CA TYR A 170 -2.30 1.79 -9.76
C TYR A 170 -2.55 3.25 -9.41
N ALA A 171 -3.74 3.76 -9.71
CA ALA A 171 -4.03 5.18 -9.60
C ALA A 171 -5.40 5.44 -8.99
N LEU A 172 -5.49 6.57 -8.29
CA LEU A 172 -6.72 7.15 -7.75
C LEU A 172 -6.70 8.66 -7.97
N GLU A 173 -7.86 9.22 -8.33
CA GLU A 173 -8.09 10.66 -8.42
C GLU A 173 -9.37 11.05 -7.70
#